data_4c1a55efb54d1a08fb3b5975c019f040
#
_entry.id   4c1a55efb54d1a08fb3b5975c019f040
#
_cell.length_a   1.000
_cell.length_b   1.000
_cell.length_c   1.000
_cell.angle_alpha   90.00
_cell.angle_beta   90.00
_cell.angle_gamma   90.00
#
_symmetry.space_group_name_H-M   'P 1'
#
loop_
_entity.id
_entity.type
_entity.pdbx_description
1 polymer ?
#
loop_
_entity_poly.entity_id
_entity_poly.type
_entity_poly.pdbx_seq_one_letter_code
_entity_poly.pdbx_strand_id
1 'polypeptide(L)'
;MHLIVPFAGTVSQAGRQALQTLALPGLEKLLSRLSPGPLLGSDEYSLQMPHELALAQAWGWPVATDRAGASALPFAADRAAALQLPEAHTAAWAQLTPVHLDVSSEGISLANPQALQLDETASRELLEVVRPLFESEGFALHWAAPLQWLATHPSFDGLASASLDRVTGRNLAPWLPDQRAARLIRRLQNEAQMVLYTHAVNDRREAAGLPSVISFWLSGCGRWAAPGQAISCPTDSSGNAAPPVDDRLRGPALAEDWAAWCEAWSVLDAGPIQALLQSRAPVTLTLCGERLAQPWATQPGSWWQQIAANWRKPALHSVLEAL
;
A
#
# COMPACT_ATOMS: atom_id res chain seq x y z
N MET A 1 16.35 6.48 13.69
CA MET A 1 16.02 6.34 12.24
C MET A 1 15.07 5.17 12.08
N HIS A 2 13.99 5.32 11.32
CA HIS A 2 13.04 4.23 11.05
C HIS A 2 12.92 4.05 9.53
N LEU A 3 13.00 2.82 9.02
CA LEU A 3 12.82 2.47 7.61
C LEU A 3 11.75 1.37 7.51
N ILE A 4 10.78 1.55 6.62
CA ILE A 4 9.77 0.53 6.29
C ILE A 4 10.10 -0.03 4.89
N VAL A 5 10.14 -1.35 4.75
CA VAL A 5 10.43 -2.05 3.50
C VAL A 5 9.23 -2.93 3.14
N PRO A 6 8.35 -2.47 2.23
CA PRO A 6 7.25 -3.26 1.67
C PRO A 6 7.78 -4.43 0.82
N PHE A 7 6.98 -5.50 0.73
CA PHE A 7 7.27 -6.67 -0.09
C PHE A 7 8.63 -7.33 0.18
N ALA A 8 9.07 -7.27 1.44
CA ALA A 8 10.31 -7.88 1.90
C ALA A 8 10.28 -9.43 1.85
N GLY A 9 9.10 -10.02 1.93
CA GLY A 9 8.83 -11.45 1.78
C GLY A 9 7.70 -11.71 0.82
N THR A 10 7.48 -12.97 0.43
CA THR A 10 6.43 -13.37 -0.51
C THR A 10 5.83 -14.73 -0.16
N VAL A 11 4.55 -14.92 -0.48
CA VAL A 11 3.85 -16.21 -0.34
C VAL A 11 3.95 -17.07 -1.59
N SER A 12 4.33 -16.51 -2.76
CA SER A 12 4.42 -17.26 -4.01
C SER A 12 5.54 -18.29 -3.99
N GLN A 13 5.34 -19.42 -4.66
CA GLN A 13 6.36 -20.47 -4.73
C GLN A 13 7.63 -19.99 -5.45
N ALA A 14 7.47 -19.28 -6.56
CA ALA A 14 8.59 -18.75 -7.34
C ALA A 14 9.39 -17.70 -6.54
N GLY A 15 8.70 -16.81 -5.84
CA GLY A 15 9.34 -15.83 -4.97
C GLY A 15 10.09 -16.47 -3.80
N ARG A 16 9.53 -17.54 -3.18
CA ARG A 16 10.25 -18.28 -2.14
C ARG A 16 11.50 -18.99 -2.66
N GLN A 17 11.48 -19.48 -3.90
CA GLN A 17 12.68 -20.02 -4.53
C GLN A 17 13.73 -18.93 -4.77
N ALA A 18 13.33 -17.75 -5.25
CA ALA A 18 14.22 -16.61 -5.40
C ALA A 18 14.81 -16.16 -4.05
N LEU A 19 13.99 -16.13 -3.01
CA LEU A 19 14.42 -15.81 -1.66
C LEU A 19 15.57 -16.70 -1.17
N GLN A 20 15.55 -18.01 -1.48
CA GLN A 20 16.60 -18.95 -1.09
C GLN A 20 17.96 -18.66 -1.75
N THR A 21 17.97 -17.90 -2.84
CA THR A 21 19.21 -17.51 -3.54
C THR A 21 19.79 -16.19 -3.05
N LEU A 22 19.04 -15.43 -2.24
CA LEU A 22 19.47 -14.12 -1.75
C LEU A 22 20.60 -14.23 -0.74
N ALA A 23 21.63 -13.39 -0.93
CA ALA A 23 22.69 -13.17 0.04
C ALA A 23 22.66 -11.69 0.45
N LEU A 24 22.20 -11.40 1.67
CA LEU A 24 22.02 -10.05 2.21
C LEU A 24 22.86 -9.86 3.51
N PRO A 25 24.19 -9.81 3.40
CA PRO A 25 25.08 -9.77 4.57
C PRO A 25 24.87 -8.50 5.42
N GLY A 26 24.46 -7.39 4.81
CA GLY A 26 24.13 -6.16 5.53
C GLY A 26 22.89 -6.36 6.41
N LEU A 27 21.83 -6.92 5.85
CA LEU A 27 20.58 -7.19 6.57
C LEU A 27 20.79 -8.23 7.68
N GLU A 28 21.50 -9.32 7.42
CA GLU A 28 21.83 -10.31 8.45
C GLU A 28 22.57 -9.67 9.64
N LYS A 29 23.57 -8.83 9.33
CA LYS A 29 24.32 -8.10 10.34
C LYS A 29 23.44 -7.08 11.09
N LEU A 30 22.53 -6.41 10.40
CA LEU A 30 21.61 -5.46 11.03
C LEU A 30 20.64 -6.19 11.97
N LEU A 31 19.97 -7.26 11.50
CA LEU A 31 19.04 -8.04 12.30
C LEU A 31 19.72 -8.66 13.54
N SER A 32 21.00 -9.03 13.45
CA SER A 32 21.73 -9.54 14.61
C SER A 32 21.94 -8.50 15.73
N ARG A 33 21.80 -7.20 15.42
CA ARG A 33 21.94 -6.09 16.37
C ARG A 33 20.60 -5.54 16.88
N LEU A 34 19.52 -5.90 16.21
CA LEU A 34 18.18 -5.44 16.52
C LEU A 34 17.39 -6.56 17.21
N SER A 35 16.35 -6.18 17.92
CA SER A 35 15.41 -7.14 18.51
C SER A 35 14.07 -7.06 17.80
N PRO A 36 13.42 -8.22 17.52
CA PRO A 36 12.13 -8.24 16.90
C PRO A 36 11.05 -7.70 17.83
N GLY A 37 10.18 -6.87 17.29
CA GLY A 37 8.96 -6.42 17.93
C GLY A 37 7.76 -7.33 17.60
N PRO A 38 6.56 -6.94 18.02
CA PRO A 38 5.33 -7.69 17.73
C PRO A 38 5.04 -7.71 16.22
N LEU A 39 4.49 -8.83 15.76
CA LEU A 39 4.00 -8.96 14.39
C LEU A 39 2.74 -8.12 14.18
N LEU A 40 2.62 -7.51 13.00
CA LEU A 40 1.45 -6.77 12.53
C LEU A 40 0.88 -7.47 11.29
N GLY A 41 -0.44 -7.44 11.14
CA GLY A 41 -1.12 -8.10 10.04
C GLY A 41 -1.76 -9.41 10.47
N SER A 42 -2.32 -10.15 9.52
CA SER A 42 -3.00 -11.42 9.80
C SER A 42 -2.77 -12.46 8.71
N ASP A 43 -3.50 -12.37 7.62
CA ASP A 43 -3.46 -13.33 6.51
C ASP A 43 -3.45 -12.59 5.16
N GLU A 44 -3.31 -13.36 4.10
CA GLU A 44 -3.30 -12.87 2.72
C GLU A 44 -4.65 -12.32 2.23
N TYR A 45 -5.72 -12.53 2.99
CA TYR A 45 -7.06 -12.02 2.68
C TYR A 45 -7.42 -10.78 3.49
N SER A 46 -6.51 -10.25 4.31
CA SER A 46 -6.72 -8.98 4.99
C SER A 46 -6.83 -7.84 3.97
N LEU A 47 -7.71 -6.86 4.21
CA LEU A 47 -7.95 -5.76 3.27
C LEU A 47 -6.74 -4.83 3.12
N GLN A 48 -5.97 -4.65 4.19
CA GLN A 48 -4.81 -3.77 4.19
C GLN A 48 -3.51 -4.58 4.04
N MET A 49 -2.55 -4.01 3.33
CA MET A 49 -1.21 -4.60 3.28
C MET A 49 -0.45 -4.37 4.59
N PRO A 50 0.45 -5.28 4.98
CA PRO A 50 1.22 -5.12 6.23
C PRO A 50 2.03 -3.83 6.31
N HIS A 51 2.55 -3.32 5.19
CA HIS A 51 3.30 -2.06 5.17
C HIS A 51 2.39 -0.84 5.41
N GLU A 52 1.13 -0.90 5.00
CA GLU A 52 0.14 0.15 5.28
C GLU A 52 -0.21 0.18 6.77
N LEU A 53 -0.36 -1.00 7.39
CA LEU A 53 -0.57 -1.11 8.84
C LEU A 53 0.65 -0.58 9.61
N ALA A 54 1.87 -0.92 9.16
CA ALA A 54 3.10 -0.45 9.78
C ALA A 54 3.25 1.07 9.66
N LEU A 55 2.91 1.64 8.51
CA LEU A 55 2.93 3.09 8.27
C LEU A 55 1.89 3.81 9.14
N ALA A 56 0.66 3.30 9.18
CA ALA A 56 -0.42 3.85 10.01
C ALA A 56 -0.02 3.82 11.50
N GLN A 57 0.56 2.71 11.97
CA GLN A 57 1.06 2.61 13.34
C GLN A 57 2.19 3.63 13.61
N ALA A 58 3.12 3.80 12.68
CA ALA A 58 4.20 4.77 12.82
C ALA A 58 3.69 6.21 12.87
N TRP A 59 2.55 6.49 12.24
CA TRP A 59 1.86 7.77 12.33
C TRP A 59 0.98 7.92 13.59
N GLY A 60 0.91 6.87 14.42
CA GLY A 60 0.07 6.88 15.63
C GLY A 60 -1.42 6.69 15.35
N TRP A 61 -1.77 6.21 14.15
CA TRP A 61 -3.16 5.89 13.84
C TRP A 61 -3.61 4.63 14.58
N PRO A 62 -4.88 4.53 14.98
CA PRO A 62 -5.41 3.31 15.55
C PRO A 62 -5.43 2.21 14.48
N VAL A 63 -4.66 1.17 14.72
CA VAL A 63 -4.62 -0.02 13.86
C VAL A 63 -5.30 -1.17 14.61
N ALA A 64 -6.43 -1.65 14.09
CA ALA A 64 -7.05 -2.85 14.62
C ALA A 64 -6.21 -4.07 14.25
N THR A 65 -5.91 -4.90 15.26
CA THR A 65 -5.04 -6.08 15.12
C THR A 65 -5.84 -7.38 15.03
N ASP A 66 -7.16 -7.31 15.07
CA ASP A 66 -8.04 -8.47 15.07
C ASP A 66 -8.70 -8.71 13.70
N ARG A 67 -9.00 -9.98 13.41
CA ARG A 67 -9.66 -10.43 12.16
C ARG A 67 -11.03 -9.78 11.90
N ALA A 68 -11.69 -9.25 12.93
CA ALA A 68 -13.03 -8.66 12.82
C ALA A 68 -12.98 -7.16 12.52
N GLY A 69 -11.85 -6.51 12.76
CA GLY A 69 -11.66 -5.08 12.58
C GLY A 69 -10.82 -4.79 11.33
N ALA A 70 -11.42 -4.93 10.15
CA ALA A 70 -10.87 -4.25 8.98
C ALA A 70 -10.89 -2.75 9.27
N SER A 71 -9.86 -2.25 9.95
CA SER A 71 -9.69 -0.82 10.22
C SER A 71 -9.56 -0.15 8.87
N ALA A 72 -10.54 0.63 8.50
CA ALA A 72 -10.41 1.49 7.34
C ALA A 72 -9.27 2.48 7.64
N LEU A 73 -8.18 2.39 6.90
CA LEU A 73 -7.08 3.34 7.01
C LEU A 73 -7.37 4.51 6.07
N PRO A 74 -7.66 5.72 6.59
CA PRO A 74 -8.16 6.83 5.81
C PRO A 74 -7.04 7.55 5.02
N PHE A 75 -6.23 6.81 4.27
CA PHE A 75 -5.14 7.37 3.48
C PHE A 75 -5.60 8.40 2.45
N ALA A 76 -6.84 8.27 1.94
CA ALA A 76 -7.40 9.25 1.03
C ALA A 76 -7.68 10.59 1.74
N ALA A 77 -8.15 10.56 2.99
CA ALA A 77 -8.35 11.77 3.79
C ALA A 77 -7.01 12.44 4.15
N ASP A 78 -5.97 11.64 4.48
CA ASP A 78 -4.61 12.15 4.68
C ASP A 78 -4.08 12.86 3.42
N ARG A 79 -4.26 12.22 2.26
CA ARG A 79 -3.86 12.81 0.99
C ARG A 79 -4.63 14.08 0.65
N ALA A 80 -5.94 14.10 0.92
CA ALA A 80 -6.77 15.30 0.75
C ALA A 80 -6.29 16.45 1.64
N ALA A 81 -5.92 16.16 2.89
CA ALA A 81 -5.36 17.14 3.82
C ALA A 81 -4.00 17.67 3.34
N ALA A 82 -3.11 16.80 2.87
CA ALA A 82 -1.82 17.21 2.31
C ALA A 82 -1.96 18.11 1.07
N LEU A 83 -3.03 17.94 0.29
CA LEU A 83 -3.38 18.78 -0.86
C LEU A 83 -4.23 20.00 -0.48
N GLN A 84 -4.54 20.18 0.80
CA GLN A 84 -5.38 21.28 1.30
C GLN A 84 -6.75 21.36 0.61
N LEU A 85 -7.34 20.20 0.28
CA LEU A 85 -8.66 20.15 -0.34
C LEU A 85 -9.76 20.59 0.63
N PRO A 86 -10.88 21.14 0.11
CA PRO A 86 -12.04 21.47 0.93
C PRO A 86 -12.51 20.27 1.76
N GLU A 87 -12.94 20.51 3.00
CA GLU A 87 -13.47 19.48 3.90
C GLU A 87 -12.53 18.27 4.18
N ALA A 88 -11.23 18.39 3.91
CA ALA A 88 -10.26 17.30 4.09
C ALA A 88 -10.29 16.71 5.50
N HIS A 89 -10.55 17.51 6.53
CA HIS A 89 -10.58 17.08 7.93
C HIS A 89 -11.99 16.74 8.47
N THR A 90 -13.03 16.93 7.68
CA THR A 90 -14.43 16.76 8.14
C THR A 90 -15.24 15.77 7.33
N ALA A 91 -14.93 15.63 6.04
CA ALA A 91 -15.62 14.69 5.15
C ALA A 91 -14.95 13.29 5.14
N ALA A 92 -15.71 12.30 4.68
CA ALA A 92 -15.16 10.99 4.38
C ALA A 92 -14.63 10.98 2.93
N TRP A 93 -13.43 10.45 2.76
CA TRP A 93 -12.70 10.42 1.50
C TRP A 93 -12.44 9.01 1.03
N ALA A 94 -12.22 8.85 -0.26
CA ALA A 94 -11.69 7.65 -0.88
C ALA A 94 -10.75 8.02 -2.02
N GLN A 95 -9.81 7.14 -2.30
CA GLN A 95 -8.98 7.20 -3.49
C GLN A 95 -9.60 6.34 -4.58
N LEU A 96 -9.71 6.89 -5.77
CA LEU A 96 -10.11 6.21 -7.00
C LEU A 96 -8.85 6.08 -7.87
N THR A 97 -8.41 4.86 -8.12
CA THR A 97 -7.28 4.59 -9.01
C THR A 97 -7.81 4.10 -10.34
N PRO A 98 -7.54 4.78 -11.47
CA PRO A 98 -7.85 4.27 -12.80
C PRO A 98 -7.21 2.91 -13.04
N VAL A 99 -7.96 1.95 -13.58
CA VAL A 99 -7.48 0.58 -13.75
C VAL A 99 -7.87 -0.02 -15.10
N HIS A 100 -7.06 -0.99 -15.54
CA HIS A 100 -7.41 -1.99 -16.53
C HIS A 100 -7.78 -3.29 -15.80
N LEU A 101 -8.79 -3.98 -16.31
CA LEU A 101 -9.24 -5.26 -15.78
C LEU A 101 -9.01 -6.33 -16.84
N ASP A 102 -8.25 -7.35 -16.48
CA ASP A 102 -8.03 -8.53 -17.30
C ASP A 102 -9.12 -9.56 -17.01
N VAL A 103 -9.78 -10.04 -18.06
CA VAL A 103 -10.81 -11.08 -17.96
C VAL A 103 -10.23 -12.39 -18.46
N SER A 104 -10.21 -13.41 -17.62
CA SER A 104 -9.72 -14.75 -17.94
C SER A 104 -10.73 -15.83 -17.51
N SER A 105 -10.42 -17.09 -17.79
CA SER A 105 -11.21 -18.24 -17.31
C SER A 105 -11.19 -18.37 -15.78
N GLU A 106 -10.19 -17.79 -15.11
CA GLU A 106 -10.04 -17.82 -13.66
C GLU A 106 -10.75 -16.66 -12.95
N GLY A 107 -11.28 -15.71 -13.72
CA GLY A 107 -12.01 -14.56 -13.21
C GLY A 107 -11.49 -13.23 -13.73
N ILE A 108 -11.81 -12.16 -12.97
CA ILE A 108 -11.41 -10.80 -13.29
C ILE A 108 -10.24 -10.43 -12.35
N SER A 109 -9.11 -10.03 -12.93
CA SER A 109 -7.95 -9.54 -12.19
C SER A 109 -7.66 -8.08 -12.52
N LEU A 110 -7.01 -7.38 -11.58
CA LEU A 110 -6.61 -5.99 -11.74
C LEU A 110 -5.17 -5.94 -12.26
N ALA A 111 -4.99 -5.44 -13.48
CA ALA A 111 -3.66 -5.20 -14.02
C ALA A 111 -2.90 -4.18 -13.17
N ASN A 112 -1.56 -4.29 -13.12
CA ASN A 112 -0.76 -3.30 -12.41
C ASN A 112 -1.03 -1.90 -12.98
N PRO A 113 -1.55 -0.94 -12.19
CA PRO A 113 -1.89 0.39 -12.69
C PRO A 113 -0.71 1.16 -13.28
N GLN A 114 0.52 0.85 -12.87
CA GLN A 114 1.72 1.45 -13.46
C GLN A 114 1.89 1.05 -14.93
N ALA A 115 1.42 -0.13 -15.33
CA ALA A 115 1.46 -0.58 -16.72
C ALA A 115 0.56 0.26 -17.65
N LEU A 116 -0.39 0.99 -17.09
CA LEU A 116 -1.20 1.95 -17.85
C LEU A 116 -0.35 3.07 -18.44
N GLN A 117 0.78 3.44 -17.85
CA GLN A 117 1.58 4.58 -18.28
C GLN A 117 0.69 5.83 -18.52
N LEU A 118 -0.25 6.05 -17.59
CA LEU A 118 -1.24 7.10 -17.72
C LEU A 118 -0.60 8.46 -17.44
N ASP A 119 -0.60 9.35 -18.44
CA ASP A 119 -0.14 10.72 -18.28
C ASP A 119 -1.22 11.64 -17.66
N GLU A 120 -0.83 12.84 -17.26
CA GLU A 120 -1.71 13.81 -16.65
C GLU A 120 -2.87 14.21 -17.57
N THR A 121 -2.61 14.44 -18.85
CA THR A 121 -3.62 14.90 -19.81
C THR A 121 -4.73 13.86 -19.98
N ALA A 122 -4.34 12.61 -20.27
CA ALA A 122 -5.28 11.52 -20.42
C ALA A 122 -6.02 11.21 -19.11
N SER A 123 -5.30 11.29 -17.97
CA SER A 123 -5.93 11.09 -16.65
C SER A 123 -7.00 12.13 -16.34
N ARG A 124 -6.72 13.41 -16.61
CA ARG A 124 -7.70 14.49 -16.41
C ARG A 124 -8.89 14.35 -17.36
N GLU A 125 -8.65 14.02 -18.63
CA GLU A 125 -9.72 13.79 -19.60
C GLU A 125 -10.64 12.64 -19.12
N LEU A 126 -10.09 11.51 -18.68
CA LEU A 126 -10.87 10.39 -18.13
C LEU A 126 -11.64 10.77 -16.86
N LEU A 127 -11.05 11.57 -15.97
CA LEU A 127 -11.74 12.06 -14.77
C LEU A 127 -12.96 12.91 -15.15
N GLU A 128 -12.83 13.81 -16.12
CA GLU A 128 -13.96 14.64 -16.58
C GLU A 128 -15.07 13.83 -17.24
N VAL A 129 -14.75 12.70 -17.88
CA VAL A 129 -15.74 11.77 -18.45
C VAL A 129 -16.59 11.11 -17.37
N VAL A 130 -15.98 10.69 -16.25
CA VAL A 130 -16.72 10.02 -15.17
C VAL A 130 -17.33 11.00 -14.17
N ARG A 131 -16.88 12.26 -14.13
CA ARG A 131 -17.33 13.28 -13.18
C ARG A 131 -18.86 13.41 -13.09
N PRO A 132 -19.62 13.53 -14.22
CA PRO A 132 -21.07 13.69 -14.15
C PRO A 132 -21.78 12.51 -13.46
N LEU A 133 -21.23 11.29 -13.61
CA LEU A 133 -21.79 10.10 -12.95
C LEU A 133 -21.70 10.21 -11.43
N PHE A 134 -20.55 10.67 -10.94
CA PHE A 134 -20.30 10.84 -9.52
C PHE A 134 -21.07 12.02 -8.93
N GLU A 135 -21.05 13.17 -9.60
CA GLU A 135 -21.75 14.39 -9.15
C GLU A 135 -23.27 14.18 -9.08
N SER A 136 -23.86 13.40 -10.00
CA SER A 136 -25.29 13.06 -9.96
C SER A 136 -25.72 12.29 -8.70
N GLU A 137 -24.76 11.62 -8.04
CA GLU A 137 -24.96 10.89 -6.78
C GLU A 137 -24.44 11.65 -5.56
N GLY A 138 -24.03 12.92 -5.74
CA GLY A 138 -23.58 13.81 -4.66
C GLY A 138 -22.10 13.66 -4.25
N PHE A 139 -21.28 12.98 -5.06
CA PHE A 139 -19.84 12.92 -4.83
C PHE A 139 -19.15 14.17 -5.36
N ALA A 140 -18.10 14.62 -4.70
CA ALA A 140 -17.15 15.56 -5.29
C ALA A 140 -15.86 14.86 -5.66
N LEU A 141 -15.34 15.14 -6.88
CA LEU A 141 -14.13 14.52 -7.42
C LEU A 141 -13.02 15.55 -7.54
N HIS A 142 -11.81 15.15 -7.14
CA HIS A 142 -10.59 15.95 -7.22
C HIS A 142 -9.47 15.14 -7.86
N TRP A 143 -8.76 15.75 -8.81
CA TRP A 143 -7.57 15.17 -9.39
C TRP A 143 -6.36 15.42 -8.48
N ALA A 144 -5.59 14.39 -8.17
CA ALA A 144 -4.38 14.49 -7.35
C ALA A 144 -3.12 14.09 -8.11
N ALA A 145 -3.20 13.04 -8.94
CA ALA A 145 -2.12 12.54 -9.79
C ALA A 145 -2.72 11.64 -10.88
N PRO A 146 -1.95 11.26 -11.92
CA PRO A 146 -2.46 10.43 -13.01
C PRO A 146 -3.19 9.16 -12.57
N LEU A 147 -2.65 8.45 -11.57
CA LEU A 147 -3.25 7.24 -11.01
C LEU A 147 -3.95 7.49 -9.66
N GLN A 148 -4.22 8.74 -9.32
CA GLN A 148 -4.78 9.09 -8.03
C GLN A 148 -5.84 10.19 -8.16
N TRP A 149 -7.09 9.79 -8.17
CA TRP A 149 -8.22 10.68 -8.02
C TRP A 149 -8.75 10.58 -6.59
N LEU A 150 -9.24 11.64 -6.04
CA LEU A 150 -9.84 11.67 -4.71
C LEU A 150 -11.32 11.99 -4.83
N ALA A 151 -12.13 11.29 -4.07
CA ALA A 151 -13.56 11.52 -3.99
C ALA A 151 -13.98 11.74 -2.55
N THR A 152 -14.95 12.62 -2.33
CA THR A 152 -15.60 12.77 -1.03
C THR A 152 -17.09 12.46 -1.13
N HIS A 153 -17.59 11.66 -0.18
CA HIS A 153 -19.00 11.33 -0.03
C HIS A 153 -19.24 10.63 1.33
N PRO A 154 -20.40 10.85 2.00
CA PRO A 154 -20.68 10.20 3.29
C PRO A 154 -20.63 8.66 3.27
N SER A 155 -20.89 8.02 2.13
CA SER A 155 -20.85 6.55 2.01
C SER A 155 -19.45 5.93 2.19
N PHE A 156 -18.40 6.73 2.18
CA PHE A 156 -17.04 6.26 2.42
C PHE A 156 -16.71 6.11 3.91
N ASP A 157 -17.58 6.64 4.79
CA ASP A 157 -17.39 6.53 6.22
C ASP A 157 -17.62 5.09 6.69
N GLY A 158 -16.58 4.48 7.24
CA GLY A 158 -16.61 3.07 7.66
C GLY A 158 -16.69 2.05 6.52
N LEU A 159 -16.52 2.47 5.25
CA LEU A 159 -16.49 1.54 4.13
C LEU A 159 -15.16 0.78 4.13
N ALA A 160 -15.24 -0.54 4.35
CA ALA A 160 -14.10 -1.42 4.22
C ALA A 160 -13.77 -1.62 2.73
N SER A 161 -12.54 -1.29 2.34
CA SER A 161 -12.03 -1.46 0.98
C SER A 161 -10.63 -2.05 1.02
N ALA A 162 -10.33 -2.97 0.10
CA ALA A 162 -8.99 -3.51 0.00
C ALA A 162 -8.03 -2.48 -0.61
N SER A 163 -6.80 -2.47 -0.13
CA SER A 163 -5.76 -1.63 -0.70
C SER A 163 -5.44 -2.04 -2.14
N LEU A 164 -4.91 -1.09 -2.91
CA LEU A 164 -4.55 -1.33 -4.31
C LEU A 164 -3.52 -2.46 -4.44
N ASP A 165 -2.49 -2.46 -3.59
CA ASP A 165 -1.43 -3.46 -3.61
C ASP A 165 -1.94 -4.87 -3.27
N ARG A 166 -3.00 -4.96 -2.47
CA ARG A 166 -3.61 -6.23 -2.12
C ARG A 166 -4.29 -6.91 -3.31
N VAL A 167 -4.83 -6.13 -4.24
CA VAL A 167 -5.64 -6.65 -5.36
C VAL A 167 -4.90 -6.66 -6.69
N THR A 168 -3.80 -5.94 -6.81
CA THR A 168 -3.00 -5.90 -8.04
C THR A 168 -2.51 -7.29 -8.41
N GLY A 169 -2.75 -7.72 -9.65
CA GLY A 169 -2.40 -9.03 -10.18
C GLY A 169 -3.26 -10.20 -9.67
N ARG A 170 -4.30 -9.93 -8.86
CA ARG A 170 -5.12 -10.98 -8.22
C ARG A 170 -6.56 -10.96 -8.68
N ASN A 171 -7.25 -12.11 -8.55
CA ASN A 171 -8.70 -12.19 -8.75
C ASN A 171 -9.42 -11.28 -7.76
N LEU A 172 -10.27 -10.40 -8.28
CA LEU A 172 -10.96 -9.37 -7.49
C LEU A 172 -12.12 -9.89 -6.63
N ALA A 173 -12.67 -11.05 -6.93
CA ALA A 173 -13.89 -11.55 -6.29
C ALA A 173 -13.84 -11.56 -4.75
N PRO A 174 -12.73 -12.00 -4.09
CA PRO A 174 -12.63 -11.99 -2.63
C PRO A 174 -12.58 -10.58 -1.99
N TRP A 175 -12.26 -9.56 -2.78
CA TRP A 175 -11.99 -8.21 -2.30
C TRP A 175 -13.11 -7.22 -2.55
N LEU A 176 -14.16 -7.66 -3.26
CA LEU A 176 -15.31 -6.81 -3.52
C LEU A 176 -16.14 -6.66 -2.23
N PRO A 177 -16.34 -5.44 -1.74
CA PRO A 177 -17.06 -5.24 -0.49
C PRO A 177 -18.54 -5.63 -0.65
N ASP A 178 -19.07 -6.40 0.29
CA ASP A 178 -20.48 -6.85 0.28
C ASP A 178 -21.43 -5.92 1.05
N GLN A 179 -20.94 -4.81 1.52
CA GLN A 179 -21.72 -3.86 2.31
C GLN A 179 -22.74 -3.10 1.45
N ARG A 180 -23.82 -2.63 2.07
CA ARG A 180 -24.87 -1.86 1.39
C ARG A 180 -24.32 -0.60 0.70
N ALA A 181 -23.39 0.09 1.34
CA ALA A 181 -22.69 1.25 0.78
C ALA A 181 -21.93 0.92 -0.51
N ALA A 182 -21.40 -0.29 -0.62
CA ALA A 182 -20.68 -0.75 -1.81
C ALA A 182 -21.56 -0.94 -3.05
N ARG A 183 -22.88 -1.04 -2.90
CA ARG A 183 -23.79 -1.17 -4.05
C ARG A 183 -23.77 0.09 -4.93
N LEU A 184 -23.72 1.26 -4.31
CA LEU A 184 -23.61 2.53 -5.02
C LEU A 184 -22.29 2.58 -5.80
N ILE A 185 -21.18 2.20 -5.15
CA ILE A 185 -19.86 2.20 -5.78
C ILE A 185 -19.80 1.20 -6.95
N ARG A 186 -20.33 -0.01 -6.78
CA ARG A 186 -20.42 -1.01 -7.88
C ARG A 186 -21.24 -0.51 -9.05
N ARG A 187 -22.35 0.20 -8.79
CA ARG A 187 -23.14 0.82 -9.86
C ARG A 187 -22.29 1.86 -10.60
N LEU A 188 -21.62 2.76 -9.88
CA LEU A 188 -20.73 3.76 -10.49
C LEU A 188 -19.58 3.13 -11.26
N GLN A 189 -19.00 2.00 -10.78
CA GLN A 189 -17.98 1.26 -11.52
C GLN A 189 -18.51 0.72 -12.85
N ASN A 190 -19.72 0.15 -12.86
CA ASN A 190 -20.34 -0.36 -14.06
C ASN A 190 -20.70 0.77 -15.04
N GLU A 191 -21.26 1.87 -14.56
CA GLU A 191 -21.57 3.05 -15.37
C GLU A 191 -20.31 3.68 -15.96
N ALA A 192 -19.24 3.84 -15.14
CA ALA A 192 -17.94 4.31 -15.60
C ALA A 192 -17.36 3.38 -16.67
N GLN A 193 -17.46 2.06 -16.50
CA GLN A 193 -17.01 1.10 -17.51
C GLN A 193 -17.72 1.32 -18.85
N MET A 194 -19.01 1.55 -18.85
CA MET A 194 -19.79 1.78 -20.09
C MET A 194 -19.34 3.03 -20.83
N VAL A 195 -19.13 4.14 -20.10
CA VAL A 195 -18.70 5.41 -20.74
C VAL A 195 -17.24 5.38 -21.16
N LEU A 196 -16.37 4.77 -20.35
CA LEU A 196 -14.93 4.69 -20.63
C LEU A 196 -14.64 3.75 -21.80
N TYR A 197 -15.38 2.64 -21.91
CA TYR A 197 -15.16 1.62 -22.94
C TYR A 197 -15.24 2.21 -24.38
N THR A 198 -16.12 3.18 -24.62
CA THR A 198 -16.34 3.78 -25.93
C THR A 198 -15.67 5.16 -26.09
N HIS A 199 -14.86 5.55 -25.13
CA HIS A 199 -14.31 6.91 -25.13
C HIS A 199 -13.04 7.02 -25.96
N ALA A 200 -12.92 8.11 -26.76
CA ALA A 200 -11.80 8.38 -27.67
C ALA A 200 -10.41 8.37 -27.02
N VAL A 201 -10.31 8.58 -25.69
CA VAL A 201 -9.04 8.43 -24.96
C VAL A 201 -8.56 6.98 -25.06
N ASN A 202 -9.44 6.01 -24.86
CA ASN A 202 -9.09 4.59 -24.94
C ASN A 202 -8.77 4.17 -26.37
N ASP A 203 -9.47 4.69 -27.38
CA ASP A 203 -9.12 4.44 -28.79
C ASP A 203 -7.69 4.92 -29.09
N ARG A 204 -7.31 6.10 -28.60
CA ARG A 204 -5.93 6.62 -28.75
C ARG A 204 -4.90 5.78 -28.02
N ARG A 205 -5.24 5.28 -26.81
CA ARG A 205 -4.37 4.42 -26.00
C ARG A 205 -4.12 3.09 -26.69
N GLU A 206 -5.20 2.45 -27.16
CA GLU A 206 -5.12 1.18 -27.90
C GLU A 206 -4.32 1.32 -29.19
N ALA A 207 -4.53 2.42 -29.94
CA ALA A 207 -3.73 2.72 -31.15
C ALA A 207 -2.23 2.92 -30.82
N ALA A 208 -1.90 3.33 -29.59
CA ALA A 208 -0.52 3.45 -29.10
C ALA A 208 0.02 2.16 -28.45
N GLY A 209 -0.75 1.07 -28.43
CA GLY A 209 -0.38 -0.20 -27.80
C GLY A 209 -0.42 -0.14 -26.26
N LEU A 210 -1.13 0.82 -25.69
CA LEU A 210 -1.30 0.97 -24.24
C LEU A 210 -2.64 0.35 -23.79
N PRO A 211 -2.71 -0.24 -22.57
CA PRO A 211 -3.96 -0.76 -22.03
C PRO A 211 -5.02 0.35 -21.89
N SER A 212 -6.27 0.05 -22.21
CA SER A 212 -7.40 0.94 -21.97
C SER A 212 -7.69 1.09 -20.48
N VAL A 213 -8.16 2.26 -20.07
CA VAL A 213 -8.67 2.50 -18.71
C VAL A 213 -10.17 2.23 -18.73
N ILE A 214 -10.61 1.15 -18.09
CA ILE A 214 -12.01 0.72 -18.20
C ILE A 214 -12.79 0.84 -16.89
N SER A 215 -12.14 1.07 -15.76
CA SER A 215 -12.79 1.22 -14.48
C SER A 215 -11.88 1.97 -13.49
N PHE A 216 -12.27 1.99 -12.23
CA PHE A 216 -11.45 2.48 -11.13
C PHE A 216 -11.49 1.49 -9.95
N TRP A 217 -10.40 1.45 -9.19
CA TRP A 217 -10.36 0.77 -7.90
C TRP A 217 -10.52 1.78 -6.76
N LEU A 218 -11.31 1.40 -5.74
CA LEU A 218 -11.56 2.23 -4.56
C LEU A 218 -10.71 1.74 -3.39
N SER A 219 -9.95 2.65 -2.76
CA SER A 219 -9.12 2.34 -1.59
C SER A 219 -8.99 3.52 -0.64
N GLY A 220 -8.41 3.27 0.55
CA GLY A 220 -8.10 4.32 1.52
C GLY A 220 -9.31 5.07 2.06
N CYS A 221 -10.49 4.39 2.12
CA CYS A 221 -11.75 4.99 2.54
C CYS A 221 -11.75 5.41 4.01
N GLY A 222 -12.40 6.52 4.33
CA GLY A 222 -12.68 6.93 5.69
C GLY A 222 -12.56 8.42 5.94
N ARG A 223 -12.78 8.78 7.19
CA ARG A 223 -12.58 10.15 7.67
C ARG A 223 -11.21 10.28 8.31
N TRP A 224 -10.62 11.44 8.13
CA TRP A 224 -9.56 11.86 9.04
C TRP A 224 -10.11 11.85 10.46
N ALA A 225 -9.45 11.19 11.39
CA ALA A 225 -9.85 10.96 12.78
C ALA A 225 -11.10 11.62 13.36
N ALA A 226 -11.71 10.99 14.38
CA ALA A 226 -12.84 11.58 15.13
C ALA A 226 -12.51 12.98 15.64
N PRO A 227 -13.51 13.91 15.68
CA PRO A 227 -13.32 15.24 16.25
C PRO A 227 -12.75 15.14 17.67
N GLY A 228 -11.55 15.69 17.88
CA GLY A 228 -10.84 15.65 19.17
C GLY A 228 -9.54 14.85 19.20
N GLN A 229 -9.25 14.00 18.24
CA GLN A 229 -7.92 13.45 18.04
C GLN A 229 -7.23 14.25 16.94
N ALA A 230 -6.41 15.22 17.34
CA ALA A 230 -5.48 15.85 16.42
C ALA A 230 -4.46 14.78 15.97
N ILE A 231 -4.74 14.14 14.84
CA ILE A 231 -3.71 13.39 14.14
C ILE A 231 -2.88 14.45 13.44
N SER A 232 -1.73 14.75 14.02
CA SER A 232 -0.75 15.60 13.39
C SER A 232 -0.31 14.94 12.10
N CYS A 233 -0.32 15.67 10.99
CA CYS A 233 0.38 15.33 9.75
C CYS A 233 1.81 14.85 10.07
N PRO A 234 2.44 13.99 9.30
CA PRO A 234 3.37 12.90 9.63
C PRO A 234 4.61 13.31 10.43
N THR A 235 4.38 13.60 11.69
CA THR A 235 5.39 13.52 12.72
C THR A 235 4.94 12.38 13.65
N ASP A 236 5.84 11.46 13.97
CA ASP A 236 5.57 10.46 14.99
C ASP A 236 5.19 11.15 16.32
N SER A 237 4.68 10.38 17.28
CA SER A 237 4.33 10.88 18.62
C SER A 237 5.49 11.60 19.34
N SER A 238 6.70 11.60 18.75
CA SER A 238 7.90 12.27 19.21
C SER A 238 8.27 13.51 18.38
N GLY A 239 7.45 13.91 17.40
CA GLY A 239 7.71 15.06 16.53
C GLY A 239 8.69 14.79 15.39
N ASN A 240 9.01 13.53 15.10
CA ASN A 240 9.90 13.15 13.99
C ASN A 240 9.14 13.05 12.67
N ALA A 241 9.83 13.29 11.55
CA ALA A 241 9.26 13.06 10.22
C ALA A 241 8.79 11.60 10.06
N ALA A 242 7.72 11.40 9.27
CA ALA A 242 7.24 10.06 8.93
C ALA A 242 8.39 9.15 8.50
N PRO A 243 8.35 7.86 8.88
CA PRO A 243 9.41 6.95 8.47
C PRO A 243 9.45 6.85 6.95
N PRO A 244 10.63 6.93 6.32
CA PRO A 244 10.75 6.67 4.91
C PRO A 244 10.33 5.24 4.59
N VAL A 245 9.59 5.10 3.50
CA VAL A 245 9.21 3.82 2.91
C VAL A 245 10.10 3.59 1.70
N ASP A 246 10.75 2.44 1.63
CA ASP A 246 11.57 2.09 0.46
C ASP A 246 10.80 1.12 -0.44
N ASP A 247 10.24 1.63 -1.51
CA ASP A 247 9.33 0.92 -2.41
C ASP A 247 10.03 0.13 -3.52
N ARG A 248 11.35 -0.04 -3.51
CA ARG A 248 12.09 -0.71 -4.59
C ARG A 248 11.64 -2.13 -4.86
N LEU A 249 11.21 -2.85 -3.83
CA LEU A 249 10.74 -4.23 -3.95
C LEU A 249 9.30 -4.32 -4.48
N ARG A 250 8.49 -3.27 -4.33
CA ARG A 250 7.06 -3.26 -4.63
C ARG A 250 6.77 -3.53 -6.10
N GLY A 251 7.39 -2.78 -7.01
CA GLY A 251 7.17 -2.94 -8.46
C GLY A 251 7.51 -4.35 -8.96
N PRO A 252 8.73 -4.84 -8.72
CA PRO A 252 9.12 -6.20 -9.08
C PRO A 252 8.23 -7.28 -8.44
N ALA A 253 7.87 -7.16 -7.17
CA ALA A 253 7.02 -8.13 -6.49
C ALA A 253 5.60 -8.18 -7.08
N LEU A 254 4.99 -7.03 -7.36
CA LEU A 254 3.67 -6.94 -8.00
C LEU A 254 3.66 -7.40 -9.45
N ALA A 255 4.82 -7.36 -10.12
CA ALA A 255 5.00 -7.89 -11.47
C ALA A 255 5.45 -9.36 -11.48
N GLU A 256 5.65 -9.97 -10.31
CA GLU A 256 6.25 -11.30 -10.14
C GLU A 256 7.62 -11.44 -10.85
N ASP A 257 8.34 -10.33 -11.04
CA ASP A 257 9.70 -10.31 -11.57
C ASP A 257 10.70 -10.55 -10.42
N TRP A 258 10.91 -11.81 -10.12
CA TRP A 258 11.75 -12.23 -9.00
C TRP A 258 13.24 -11.97 -9.26
N ALA A 259 13.68 -11.83 -10.50
CA ALA A 259 15.04 -11.44 -10.82
C ALA A 259 15.27 -9.96 -10.45
N ALA A 260 14.41 -9.06 -10.93
CA ALA A 260 14.47 -7.65 -10.56
C ALA A 260 14.25 -7.44 -9.05
N TRP A 261 13.44 -8.28 -8.39
CA TRP A 261 13.24 -8.25 -6.94
C TRP A 261 14.53 -8.59 -6.18
N CYS A 262 15.28 -9.61 -6.62
CA CYS A 262 16.58 -9.94 -6.03
C CYS A 262 17.62 -8.82 -6.25
N GLU A 263 17.62 -8.19 -7.41
CA GLU A 263 18.49 -7.03 -7.67
C GLU A 263 18.13 -5.85 -6.75
N ALA A 264 16.84 -5.54 -6.61
CA ALA A 264 16.37 -4.50 -5.72
C ALA A 264 16.77 -4.77 -4.26
N TRP A 265 16.69 -6.01 -3.80
CA TRP A 265 17.20 -6.41 -2.49
C TRP A 265 18.70 -6.16 -2.34
N SER A 266 19.48 -6.49 -3.36
CA SER A 266 20.93 -6.26 -3.35
C SER A 266 21.27 -4.76 -3.23
N VAL A 267 20.51 -3.91 -3.93
CA VAL A 267 20.64 -2.44 -3.83
C VAL A 267 20.23 -1.93 -2.45
N LEU A 268 19.14 -2.47 -1.87
CA LEU A 268 18.71 -2.16 -0.52
C LEU A 268 19.79 -2.52 0.52
N ASP A 269 20.36 -3.72 0.40
CA ASP A 269 21.37 -4.22 1.33
C ASP A 269 22.65 -3.37 1.29
N ALA A 270 23.12 -3.01 0.09
CA ALA A 270 24.32 -2.22 -0.13
C ALA A 270 24.15 -0.73 0.21
N GLY A 271 22.94 -0.20 0.18
CA GLY A 271 22.64 1.22 0.41
C GLY A 271 21.95 1.50 1.74
N PRO A 272 20.60 1.56 1.77
CA PRO A 272 19.83 1.93 2.95
C PRO A 272 20.12 1.08 4.19
N ILE A 273 20.29 -0.24 4.04
CA ILE A 273 20.61 -1.14 5.15
C ILE A 273 22.00 -0.83 5.72
N GLN A 274 22.99 -0.54 4.87
CA GLN A 274 24.33 -0.11 5.32
C GLN A 274 24.27 1.24 6.04
N ALA A 275 23.44 2.17 5.59
CA ALA A 275 23.24 3.44 6.27
C ALA A 275 22.67 3.25 7.70
N LEU A 276 21.70 2.34 7.86
CA LEU A 276 21.19 1.97 9.18
C LEU A 276 22.27 1.32 10.06
N LEU A 277 23.11 0.44 9.50
CA LEU A 277 24.23 -0.20 10.21
C LEU A 277 25.27 0.80 10.73
N GLN A 278 25.47 1.90 10.02
CA GLN A 278 26.44 2.95 10.37
C GLN A 278 25.84 4.01 11.30
N SER A 279 24.50 4.02 11.49
CA SER A 279 23.83 4.97 12.36
C SER A 279 24.28 4.83 13.81
N ARG A 280 24.52 5.98 14.47
CA ARG A 280 24.76 6.07 15.91
C ARG A 280 23.47 6.31 16.70
N ALA A 281 22.39 6.71 16.02
CA ALA A 281 21.07 6.91 16.62
C ALA A 281 20.32 5.56 16.72
N PRO A 282 19.33 5.45 17.59
CA PRO A 282 18.42 4.31 17.61
C PRO A 282 17.84 4.04 16.22
N VAL A 283 17.80 2.78 15.81
CA VAL A 283 17.32 2.32 14.50
C VAL A 283 16.12 1.44 14.68
N THR A 284 15.13 1.62 13.80
CA THR A 284 14.03 0.70 13.58
C THR A 284 13.99 0.33 12.10
N LEU A 285 13.92 -0.96 11.82
CA LEU A 285 13.66 -1.50 10.49
C LEU A 285 12.37 -2.30 10.54
N THR A 286 11.40 -1.96 9.71
CA THR A 286 10.16 -2.74 9.59
C THR A 286 10.16 -3.46 8.25
N LEU A 287 10.23 -4.78 8.29
CA LEU A 287 10.13 -5.64 7.12
C LEU A 287 8.68 -6.09 6.97
N CYS A 288 8.12 -5.88 5.78
CA CYS A 288 6.72 -6.18 5.50
C CYS A 288 6.63 -7.14 4.32
N GLY A 289 6.04 -8.31 4.54
CA GLY A 289 5.68 -9.24 3.47
C GLY A 289 4.24 -9.06 3.03
N GLU A 290 3.62 -10.13 2.54
CA GLU A 290 2.24 -10.11 2.07
C GLU A 290 1.21 -10.38 3.17
N ARG A 291 1.61 -11.02 4.28
CA ARG A 291 0.74 -11.38 5.41
C ARG A 291 1.07 -10.57 6.66
N LEU A 292 2.34 -10.42 6.96
CA LEU A 292 2.81 -9.86 8.22
C LEU A 292 3.87 -8.79 7.99
N ALA A 293 3.93 -7.84 8.91
CA ALA A 293 5.06 -6.94 9.09
C ALA A 293 5.70 -7.19 10.44
N GLN A 294 7.03 -7.11 10.49
CA GLN A 294 7.81 -7.24 11.72
C GLN A 294 8.75 -6.06 11.88
N PRO A 295 8.55 -5.22 12.91
CA PRO A 295 9.51 -4.20 13.28
C PRO A 295 10.69 -4.85 14.03
N TRP A 296 11.89 -4.35 13.75
CA TRP A 296 13.13 -4.68 14.40
C TRP A 296 13.76 -3.40 14.93
N ALA A 297 14.02 -3.30 16.22
CA ALA A 297 14.46 -2.06 16.82
C ALA A 297 15.68 -2.24 17.72
N THR A 298 16.51 -1.18 17.81
CA THR A 298 17.57 -1.08 18.80
C THR A 298 16.96 -1.09 20.19
N GLN A 299 17.33 -2.04 21.04
CA GLN A 299 16.89 -2.03 22.44
C GLN A 299 17.78 -1.14 23.28
N PRO A 300 17.24 -0.31 24.16
CA PRO A 300 17.99 0.30 25.23
C PRO A 300 18.38 -0.80 26.22
N GLY A 301 19.57 -1.32 26.17
CA GLY A 301 19.96 -2.46 27.01
C GLY A 301 21.43 -2.47 27.38
N SER A 302 21.73 -3.16 28.48
CA SER A 302 23.08 -3.44 28.98
C SER A 302 23.94 -4.08 27.87
N TRP A 303 25.22 -3.69 27.77
CA TRP A 303 26.21 -4.26 26.85
C TRP A 303 26.26 -5.81 26.87
N TRP A 304 25.91 -6.43 28.00
CA TRP A 304 25.81 -7.88 28.13
C TRP A 304 24.68 -8.49 27.29
N GLN A 305 23.56 -7.78 27.12
CA GLN A 305 22.46 -8.23 26.26
C GLN A 305 22.83 -8.11 24.78
N GLN A 306 23.63 -7.12 24.40
CA GLN A 306 24.15 -6.98 23.04
C GLN A 306 25.13 -8.11 22.68
N ILE A 307 25.94 -8.60 23.63
CA ILE A 307 26.81 -9.75 23.41
C ILE A 307 25.98 -11.03 23.26
N ALA A 308 24.95 -11.22 24.07
CA ALA A 308 24.07 -12.37 23.98
C ALA A 308 23.21 -12.38 22.69
N ALA A 309 22.84 -11.21 22.17
CA ALA A 309 22.12 -11.06 20.91
C ALA A 309 22.97 -11.44 19.69
N ASN A 310 24.29 -11.20 19.74
CA ASN A 310 25.24 -11.63 18.68
C ASN A 310 25.32 -13.17 18.53
N TRP A 311 24.87 -13.93 19.49
CA TRP A 311 24.82 -15.41 19.42
C TRP A 311 23.52 -15.95 18.83
N ARG A 312 22.47 -15.11 18.71
CA ARG A 312 21.22 -15.43 18.05
C ARG A 312 21.21 -14.81 16.66
N LYS A 313 21.87 -15.42 15.69
CA LYS A 313 21.68 -15.05 14.29
C LYS A 313 20.31 -15.56 13.84
N PRO A 314 19.30 -14.69 13.63
CA PRO A 314 18.08 -15.15 13.01
C PRO A 314 18.43 -15.67 11.61
N ALA A 315 17.93 -16.84 11.25
CA ALA A 315 18.07 -17.32 9.88
C ALA A 315 17.28 -16.36 8.96
N LEU A 316 17.98 -15.57 8.16
CA LEU A 316 17.40 -14.53 7.32
C LEU A 316 16.21 -15.03 6.52
N HIS A 317 16.40 -16.17 5.84
CA HIS A 317 15.34 -16.80 5.04
C HIS A 317 14.09 -17.09 5.86
N SER A 318 14.24 -17.65 7.07
CA SER A 318 13.09 -17.91 7.95
C SER A 318 12.37 -16.64 8.41
N VAL A 319 13.10 -15.53 8.59
CA VAL A 319 12.48 -14.23 8.91
C VAL A 319 11.65 -13.73 7.74
N LEU A 320 12.20 -13.75 6.52
CA LEU A 320 11.52 -13.22 5.33
C LEU A 320 10.37 -14.14 4.86
N GLU A 321 10.50 -15.46 5.03
CA GLU A 321 9.43 -16.44 4.72
C GLU A 321 8.25 -16.34 5.71
N ALA A 322 8.48 -15.89 6.92
CA ALA A 322 7.43 -15.73 7.93
C ALA A 322 6.52 -14.52 7.69
N LEU A 323 6.95 -13.56 6.88
CA LEU A 323 6.21 -12.34 6.58
C LEU A 323 5.11 -12.57 5.54
#